data_505fa4d7c45bf290a1557306f038492d
#
_entry.id   505fa4d7c45bf290a1557306f038492d
#
_cell.length_a   1.000
_cell.length_b   1.000
_cell.length_c   1.000
_cell.angle_alpha   90.00
_cell.angle_beta   90.00
_cell.angle_gamma   90.00
#
_symmetry.space_group_name_H-M   'P 1'
#
loop_
_entity.id
_entity.type
_entity.pdbx_description
1 polymer ?
#
loop_
_entity_poly.entity_id
_entity_poly.type
_entity_poly.pdbx_seq_one_letter_code
_entity_poly.pdbx_strand_id
1 'polypeptide(L)'
;MNKLKLLLMTFLVSVSAFSQTKNSEKMKQKILFVVTSHAEKGNTGEKTGYYLSEVAHPWKVLTEAGYEIDFVSPKGGNPPVDGFDLNDPINKEFWENEYYHNKISNSLKPEEVKASDYVAIHYAGGHGAMWDLPNDEAIAKIAADIYEQNGVVAAVCHGPAGLVNIKLSNGKYLIDGKKLNGFTNEEETIVGLTNVVPFLLEDELKKRGGVFEKSEPWKVHVVSDQRLVTGQNPQSATEVGEAIKAALK
;
A
#
# COMPACT_ATOMS: atom_id res chain seq x y z
N MET A 1 -86.79 14.39 37.00
CA MET A 1 -85.49 14.04 37.56
C MET A 1 -84.75 13.19 36.53
N ASN A 2 -84.02 13.86 35.64
CA ASN A 2 -83.27 13.21 34.55
C ASN A 2 -81.78 13.24 34.89
N LYS A 3 -81.18 12.02 35.00
CA LYS A 3 -79.80 11.81 35.24
C LYS A 3 -79.04 11.81 33.83
N LEU A 4 -78.28 12.83 33.60
CA LEU A 4 -77.40 12.95 32.43
C LEU A 4 -76.15 12.07 32.66
N LYS A 5 -75.96 11.02 31.86
CA LYS A 5 -74.75 10.20 31.87
C LYS A 5 -73.72 10.83 30.92
N LEU A 6 -72.62 11.29 31.49
CA LEU A 6 -71.47 11.82 30.75
C LEU A 6 -70.59 10.64 30.31
N LEU A 7 -70.49 10.41 28.99
CA LEU A 7 -69.64 9.35 28.38
C LEU A 7 -68.28 9.94 28.12
N LEU A 8 -67.26 9.52 28.89
CA LEU A 8 -65.85 9.91 28.67
C LEU A 8 -65.29 9.01 27.60
N MET A 9 -65.00 9.56 26.44
CA MET A 9 -64.33 8.84 25.31
C MET A 9 -62.83 9.07 25.44
N THR A 10 -62.08 8.08 25.92
CA THR A 10 -60.60 8.10 25.96
C THR A 10 -60.05 7.77 24.59
N PHE A 11 -59.42 8.76 23.96
CA PHE A 11 -58.64 8.58 22.71
C PHE A 11 -57.26 7.99 23.06
N LEU A 12 -57.04 6.72 22.75
CA LEU A 12 -55.71 6.14 22.78
C LEU A 12 -54.94 6.57 21.53
N VAL A 13 -54.00 7.48 21.69
CA VAL A 13 -53.04 7.82 20.62
C VAL A 13 -51.88 6.81 20.69
N SER A 14 -51.90 5.82 19.80
CA SER A 14 -50.76 4.91 19.60
C SER A 14 -49.65 5.64 18.88
N VAL A 15 -48.60 6.04 19.62
CA VAL A 15 -47.36 6.54 19.07
C VAL A 15 -46.55 5.35 18.54
N SER A 16 -46.63 5.08 17.26
CA SER A 16 -45.73 4.13 16.58
C SER A 16 -44.34 4.74 16.52
N ALA A 17 -43.44 4.28 17.39
CA ALA A 17 -42.03 4.60 17.33
C ALA A 17 -41.42 3.93 16.06
N PHE A 18 -41.25 4.68 14.99
CA PHE A 18 -40.44 4.27 13.86
C PHE A 18 -38.97 4.24 14.33
N SER A 19 -38.48 3.05 14.67
CA SER A 19 -37.06 2.80 14.86
C SER A 19 -36.38 2.92 13.49
N GLN A 20 -35.83 4.09 13.19
CA GLN A 20 -34.89 4.24 12.10
C GLN A 20 -33.60 3.51 12.48
N THR A 21 -33.45 2.27 12.04
CA THR A 21 -32.15 1.61 11.97
C THR A 21 -31.30 2.43 10.99
N LYS A 22 -30.47 3.35 11.54
CA LYS A 22 -29.35 3.88 10.79
C LYS A 22 -28.45 2.71 10.43
N ASN A 23 -28.55 2.20 9.21
CA ASN A 23 -27.50 1.41 8.59
C ASN A 23 -26.28 2.35 8.53
N SER A 24 -25.40 2.30 9.53
CA SER A 24 -24.07 2.86 9.40
C SER A 24 -23.36 1.97 8.37
N GLU A 25 -23.30 2.39 7.12
CA GLU A 25 -22.34 1.81 6.19
C GLU A 25 -21.00 1.85 6.90
N LYS A 26 -20.46 0.67 7.22
CA LYS A 26 -19.14 0.55 7.84
C LYS A 26 -18.18 1.13 6.83
N MET A 27 -17.59 2.30 7.15
CA MET A 27 -16.61 2.92 6.26
C MET A 27 -15.55 1.89 5.92
N LYS A 28 -15.28 1.71 4.62
CA LYS A 28 -14.24 0.79 4.15
C LYS A 28 -12.91 1.22 4.74
N GLN A 29 -12.16 0.28 5.33
CA GLN A 29 -10.80 0.53 5.75
C GLN A 29 -9.94 0.80 4.52
N LYS A 30 -9.02 1.78 4.63
CA LYS A 30 -8.18 2.21 3.53
C LYS A 30 -6.76 1.70 3.65
N ILE A 31 -6.16 1.40 2.51
CA ILE A 31 -4.75 1.06 2.37
C ILE A 31 -4.11 2.08 1.43
N LEU A 32 -2.95 2.62 1.82
CA LEU A 32 -2.21 3.58 1.03
C LEU A 32 -1.17 2.86 0.18
N PHE A 33 -1.23 3.05 -1.14
CA PHE A 33 -0.19 2.56 -2.05
C PHE A 33 0.76 3.69 -2.39
N VAL A 34 2.05 3.43 -2.20
CA VAL A 34 3.14 4.34 -2.55
C VAL A 34 3.69 3.95 -3.91
N VAL A 35 3.75 4.91 -4.81
CA VAL A 35 4.36 4.77 -6.14
C VAL A 35 5.40 5.87 -6.36
N THR A 36 6.44 5.57 -7.14
CA THR A 36 7.49 6.54 -7.43
C THR A 36 7.01 7.66 -8.36
N SER A 37 7.57 8.85 -8.21
CA SER A 37 7.46 9.95 -9.19
C SER A 37 8.65 10.03 -10.14
N HIS A 38 9.62 9.11 -10.01
CA HIS A 38 10.87 9.13 -10.78
C HIS A 38 10.72 8.37 -12.10
N ALA A 39 11.13 9.00 -13.22
CA ALA A 39 10.87 8.50 -14.57
C ALA A 39 12.13 8.06 -15.33
N GLU A 40 13.33 8.34 -14.81
CA GLU A 40 14.57 8.08 -15.53
C GLU A 40 15.32 6.90 -14.90
N LYS A 41 15.78 5.96 -15.73
CA LYS A 41 16.59 4.82 -15.27
C LYS A 41 18.06 5.22 -15.25
N GLY A 42 18.42 6.05 -14.26
CA GLY A 42 19.76 6.63 -14.14
C GLY A 42 20.17 7.41 -15.41
N ASN A 43 21.36 7.12 -15.91
CA ASN A 43 21.92 7.74 -17.12
C ASN A 43 21.83 6.84 -18.38
N THR A 44 21.00 5.81 -18.36
CA THR A 44 20.85 4.86 -19.49
C THR A 44 20.11 5.46 -20.68
N GLY A 45 19.32 6.52 -20.47
CA GLY A 45 18.38 7.06 -21.45
C GLY A 45 17.06 6.32 -21.51
N GLU A 46 16.90 5.26 -20.73
CA GLU A 46 15.63 4.50 -20.61
C GLU A 46 14.72 5.12 -19.56
N LYS A 47 13.42 4.91 -19.74
CA LYS A 47 12.39 5.31 -18.77
C LYS A 47 12.15 4.19 -17.75
N THR A 48 11.62 4.60 -16.59
CA THR A 48 11.18 3.73 -15.53
C THR A 48 9.97 4.36 -14.82
N GLY A 49 9.49 3.72 -13.78
CA GLY A 49 8.34 4.14 -12.99
C GLY A 49 8.00 3.09 -11.95
N TYR A 50 6.74 3.07 -11.49
CA TYR A 50 6.23 1.95 -10.70
C TYR A 50 5.96 0.75 -11.62
N TYR A 51 6.18 -0.48 -11.12
CA TYR A 51 5.94 -1.68 -11.90
C TYR A 51 4.45 -2.06 -11.82
N LEU A 52 3.76 -2.12 -12.98
CA LEU A 52 2.30 -2.20 -13.03
C LEU A 52 1.72 -3.37 -12.23
N SER A 53 2.29 -4.57 -12.35
CA SER A 53 1.77 -5.75 -11.64
C SER A 53 1.92 -5.66 -10.12
N GLU A 54 2.87 -4.86 -9.64
CA GLU A 54 3.10 -4.65 -8.20
C GLU A 54 2.11 -3.68 -7.54
N VAL A 55 1.35 -2.99 -8.37
CA VAL A 55 0.16 -2.24 -8.00
C VAL A 55 -1.09 -3.09 -8.24
N ALA A 56 -1.26 -3.62 -9.45
CA ALA A 56 -2.49 -4.27 -9.89
C ALA A 56 -2.81 -5.56 -9.10
N HIS A 57 -1.82 -6.41 -8.88
CA HIS A 57 -2.05 -7.69 -8.19
C HIS A 57 -2.42 -7.52 -6.72
N PRO A 58 -1.68 -6.75 -5.88
CA PRO A 58 -2.13 -6.47 -4.51
C PRO A 58 -3.45 -5.70 -4.46
N TRP A 59 -3.67 -4.75 -5.40
CA TRP A 59 -4.95 -4.06 -5.52
C TRP A 59 -6.12 -5.03 -5.68
N LYS A 60 -6.01 -6.01 -6.58
CA LYS A 60 -7.05 -7.02 -6.82
C LYS A 60 -7.40 -7.77 -5.54
N VAL A 61 -6.39 -8.34 -4.87
CA VAL A 61 -6.55 -9.10 -3.63
C VAL A 61 -7.21 -8.27 -2.53
N LEU A 62 -6.77 -7.04 -2.35
CA LEU A 62 -7.21 -6.19 -1.25
C LEU A 62 -8.58 -5.57 -1.49
N THR A 63 -8.90 -5.18 -2.72
CA THR A 63 -10.24 -4.67 -3.06
C THR A 63 -11.30 -5.75 -3.00
N GLU A 64 -11.00 -6.98 -3.41
CA GLU A 64 -11.88 -8.15 -3.22
C GLU A 64 -12.09 -8.48 -1.73
N ALA A 65 -11.11 -8.18 -0.88
CA ALA A 65 -11.26 -8.31 0.57
C ALA A 65 -12.04 -7.15 1.21
N GLY A 66 -12.47 -6.15 0.43
CA GLY A 66 -13.31 -5.04 0.87
C GLY A 66 -12.56 -3.78 1.30
N TYR A 67 -11.23 -3.72 1.13
CA TYR A 67 -10.45 -2.51 1.38
C TYR A 67 -10.60 -1.50 0.23
N GLU A 68 -10.43 -0.23 0.55
CA GLU A 68 -10.29 0.83 -0.45
C GLU A 68 -8.81 1.22 -0.57
N ILE A 69 -8.37 1.51 -1.80
CA ILE A 69 -6.99 1.88 -2.08
C ILE A 69 -6.92 3.36 -2.47
N ASP A 70 -6.01 4.09 -1.83
CA ASP A 70 -5.56 5.41 -2.26
C ASP A 70 -4.09 5.32 -2.70
N PHE A 71 -3.65 6.25 -3.54
CA PHE A 71 -2.29 6.30 -4.05
C PHE A 71 -1.61 7.58 -3.61
N VAL A 72 -0.33 7.48 -3.24
CA VAL A 72 0.54 8.62 -2.92
C VAL A 72 1.85 8.47 -3.71
N SER A 73 2.37 9.59 -4.18
CA SER A 73 3.70 9.64 -4.77
C SER A 73 4.43 10.89 -4.28
N PRO A 74 5.77 10.94 -4.31
CA PRO A 74 6.55 12.09 -3.82
C PRO A 74 6.12 13.44 -4.38
N LYS A 75 5.68 13.48 -5.65
CA LYS A 75 5.27 14.73 -6.33
C LYS A 75 3.75 14.85 -6.49
N GLY A 76 2.99 13.79 -6.18
CA GLY A 76 1.58 13.71 -6.54
C GLY A 76 1.34 13.67 -8.06
N GLY A 77 0.08 13.68 -8.47
CA GLY A 77 -0.31 13.70 -9.87
C GLY A 77 -0.15 12.36 -10.56
N ASN A 78 0.28 12.37 -11.83
CA ASN A 78 0.39 11.16 -12.66
C ASN A 78 1.79 10.54 -12.58
N PRO A 79 2.01 9.46 -11.80
CA PRO A 79 3.30 8.81 -11.68
C PRO A 79 3.66 8.02 -12.95
N PRO A 80 4.96 7.91 -13.28
CA PRO A 80 5.40 7.12 -14.43
C PRO A 80 5.20 5.63 -14.16
N VAL A 81 4.82 4.87 -15.21
CA VAL A 81 4.62 3.43 -15.16
C VAL A 81 5.75 2.68 -15.88
N ASP A 82 6.16 1.56 -15.29
CA ASP A 82 7.09 0.57 -15.85
C ASP A 82 6.41 -0.81 -15.90
N GLY A 83 6.97 -1.78 -16.60
CA GLY A 83 6.42 -3.13 -16.71
C GLY A 83 4.99 -3.15 -17.25
N PHE A 84 4.68 -2.26 -18.19
CA PHE A 84 3.35 -2.10 -18.78
C PHE A 84 3.00 -3.28 -19.68
N ASP A 85 2.30 -4.26 -19.13
CA ASP A 85 1.83 -5.44 -19.84
C ASP A 85 0.33 -5.68 -19.59
N LEU A 86 -0.50 -5.41 -20.59
CA LEU A 86 -1.96 -5.64 -20.54
C LEU A 86 -2.37 -7.04 -21.07
N ASN A 87 -1.41 -7.92 -21.41
CA ASN A 87 -1.70 -9.34 -21.61
C ASN A 87 -1.94 -10.05 -20.26
N ASP A 88 -1.38 -9.51 -19.17
CA ASP A 88 -1.77 -9.92 -17.82
C ASP A 88 -3.20 -9.43 -17.54
N PRO A 89 -4.15 -10.34 -17.25
CA PRO A 89 -5.56 -9.98 -17.09
C PRO A 89 -5.81 -9.10 -15.85
N ILE A 90 -4.99 -9.21 -14.78
CA ILE A 90 -5.12 -8.40 -13.57
C ILE A 90 -4.60 -6.99 -13.83
N ASN A 91 -3.48 -6.86 -14.53
CA ASN A 91 -2.98 -5.57 -14.97
C ASN A 91 -4.01 -4.84 -15.84
N LYS A 92 -4.61 -5.57 -16.77
CA LYS A 92 -5.64 -5.03 -17.66
C LYS A 92 -6.87 -4.59 -16.86
N GLU A 93 -7.36 -5.43 -15.95
CA GLU A 93 -8.53 -5.11 -15.11
C GLU A 93 -8.29 -3.85 -14.27
N PHE A 94 -7.11 -3.70 -13.65
CA PHE A 94 -6.73 -2.50 -12.92
C PHE A 94 -6.69 -1.27 -13.83
N TRP A 95 -6.01 -1.39 -14.97
CA TRP A 95 -5.80 -0.28 -15.89
C TRP A 95 -7.08 0.24 -16.53
N GLU A 96 -8.02 -0.66 -16.84
CA GLU A 96 -9.34 -0.35 -17.40
C GLU A 96 -10.37 0.04 -16.35
N ASN A 97 -10.07 -0.08 -15.07
CA ASN A 97 -10.94 0.37 -13.99
C ASN A 97 -10.87 1.90 -13.85
N GLU A 98 -11.84 2.61 -14.40
CA GLU A 98 -11.86 4.08 -14.46
C GLU A 98 -11.66 4.74 -13.09
N TYR A 99 -12.23 4.17 -12.01
CA TYR A 99 -12.13 4.73 -10.67
C TYR A 99 -10.70 4.67 -10.14
N TYR A 100 -10.03 3.51 -10.20
CA TYR A 100 -8.68 3.35 -9.68
C TYR A 100 -7.62 3.90 -10.61
N HIS A 101 -7.83 3.84 -11.93
CA HIS A 101 -6.96 4.50 -12.90
C HIS A 101 -6.96 6.03 -12.67
N ASN A 102 -8.13 6.63 -12.45
CA ASN A 102 -8.20 8.05 -12.11
C ASN A 102 -7.48 8.36 -10.79
N LYS A 103 -7.62 7.50 -9.77
CA LYS A 103 -6.94 7.68 -8.47
C LYS A 103 -5.42 7.65 -8.60
N ILE A 104 -4.85 6.69 -9.34
CA ILE A 104 -3.40 6.61 -9.51
C ILE A 104 -2.88 7.72 -10.40
N SER A 105 -3.60 8.09 -11.45
CA SER A 105 -3.25 9.22 -12.33
C SER A 105 -3.32 10.58 -11.66
N ASN A 106 -3.98 10.67 -10.49
CA ASN A 106 -4.06 11.83 -9.63
C ASN A 106 -3.64 11.45 -8.21
N SER A 107 -2.48 10.78 -8.08
CA SER A 107 -1.95 10.36 -6.79
C SER A 107 -1.80 11.54 -5.85
N LEU A 108 -2.06 11.31 -4.56
CA LEU A 108 -1.92 12.31 -3.51
C LEU A 108 -0.45 12.73 -3.37
N LYS A 109 -0.24 13.96 -2.93
CA LYS A 109 1.03 14.37 -2.36
C LYS A 109 1.11 13.95 -0.90
N PRO A 110 2.32 13.76 -0.32
CA PRO A 110 2.46 13.35 1.07
C PRO A 110 1.74 14.26 2.08
N GLU A 111 1.72 15.57 1.85
CA GLU A 111 1.03 16.55 2.71
C GLU A 111 -0.51 16.44 2.70
N GLU A 112 -1.09 15.73 1.75
CA GLU A 112 -2.52 15.48 1.65
C GLU A 112 -2.95 14.20 2.40
N VAL A 113 -1.96 13.42 2.89
CA VAL A 113 -2.20 12.12 3.53
C VAL A 113 -2.26 12.27 5.05
N LYS A 114 -3.30 11.69 5.66
CA LYS A 114 -3.39 11.51 7.12
C LYS A 114 -3.19 10.03 7.44
N ALA A 115 -2.09 9.70 8.11
CA ALA A 115 -1.75 8.32 8.46
C ALA A 115 -2.89 7.59 9.21
N SER A 116 -3.66 8.30 10.04
CA SER A 116 -4.80 7.75 10.80
C SER A 116 -5.94 7.20 9.95
N ASP A 117 -6.00 7.55 8.67
CA ASP A 117 -7.06 7.11 7.76
C ASP A 117 -6.75 5.73 7.16
N TYR A 118 -5.53 5.20 7.36
CA TYR A 118 -5.03 4.00 6.72
C TYR A 118 -4.65 2.91 7.73
N VAL A 119 -5.05 1.68 7.42
CA VAL A 119 -4.70 0.48 8.20
C VAL A 119 -3.42 -0.19 7.70
N ALA A 120 -2.97 0.14 6.50
CA ALA A 120 -1.72 -0.34 5.91
C ALA A 120 -1.16 0.65 4.90
N ILE A 121 0.15 0.53 4.65
CA ILE A 121 0.87 1.20 3.56
C ILE A 121 1.65 0.15 2.77
N HIS A 122 1.57 0.21 1.44
CA HIS A 122 2.24 -0.71 0.52
C HIS A 122 3.09 0.06 -0.48
N TYR A 123 4.39 -0.21 -0.51
CA TYR A 123 5.33 0.36 -1.47
C TYR A 123 5.44 -0.55 -2.69
N ALA A 124 4.88 -0.15 -3.81
CA ALA A 124 5.13 -0.79 -5.08
C ALA A 124 6.56 -0.49 -5.55
N GLY A 125 7.22 -1.46 -6.17
CA GLY A 125 8.53 -1.26 -6.72
C GLY A 125 8.50 -0.75 -8.16
N GLY A 126 9.38 -1.29 -8.98
CA GLY A 126 9.87 -0.69 -10.20
C GLY A 126 11.13 0.12 -9.88
N HIS A 127 12.08 0.16 -10.81
CA HIS A 127 13.40 0.76 -10.54
C HIS A 127 13.32 2.22 -10.08
N GLY A 128 12.32 2.99 -10.55
CA GLY A 128 12.14 4.38 -10.15
C GLY A 128 12.12 4.61 -8.63
N ALA A 129 11.60 3.63 -7.87
CA ALA A 129 11.54 3.65 -6.42
C ALA A 129 12.92 3.84 -5.76
N MET A 130 14.00 3.42 -6.42
CA MET A 130 15.37 3.53 -5.92
C MET A 130 15.88 4.96 -5.81
N TRP A 131 15.34 5.91 -6.59
CA TRP A 131 15.84 7.28 -6.67
C TRP A 131 15.14 8.26 -5.76
N ASP A 132 13.82 8.16 -5.59
CA ASP A 132 13.05 9.14 -4.84
C ASP A 132 12.54 8.65 -3.47
N LEU A 133 12.10 7.38 -3.35
CA LEU A 133 11.49 6.90 -2.11
C LEU A 133 12.44 6.83 -0.90
N PRO A 134 13.76 6.49 -1.04
CA PRO A 134 14.65 6.42 0.12
C PRO A 134 14.81 7.75 0.88
N ASN A 135 14.65 8.86 0.17
CA ASN A 135 14.88 10.20 0.70
C ASN A 135 13.59 11.01 0.93
N ASP A 136 12.41 10.39 0.73
CA ASP A 136 11.15 11.06 1.02
C ASP A 136 10.79 10.92 2.50
N GLU A 137 11.21 11.91 3.29
CA GLU A 137 10.98 11.95 4.74
C GLU A 137 9.48 12.01 5.10
N ALA A 138 8.66 12.61 4.23
CA ALA A 138 7.23 12.75 4.49
C ALA A 138 6.51 11.41 4.35
N ILE A 139 6.78 10.66 3.28
CA ILE A 139 6.23 9.29 3.10
C ILE A 139 6.79 8.35 4.17
N ALA A 140 8.09 8.45 4.50
CA ALA A 140 8.70 7.67 5.58
C ALA A 140 8.01 7.92 6.93
N LYS A 141 7.68 9.18 7.24
CA LYS A 141 6.93 9.52 8.45
C LYS A 141 5.51 8.95 8.43
N ILE A 142 4.79 9.04 7.33
CA ILE A 142 3.47 8.44 7.19
C ILE A 142 3.52 6.93 7.47
N ALA A 143 4.52 6.24 6.92
CA ALA A 143 4.69 4.80 7.15
C ALA A 143 5.02 4.47 8.61
N ALA A 144 5.87 5.27 9.26
CA ALA A 144 6.16 5.12 10.68
C ALA A 144 4.89 5.30 11.52
N ASP A 145 4.11 6.35 11.27
CA ASP A 145 2.87 6.64 11.98
C ASP A 145 1.83 5.50 11.80
N ILE A 146 1.68 4.97 10.56
CA ILE A 146 0.79 3.82 10.29
C ILE A 146 1.27 2.59 11.08
N TYR A 147 2.58 2.30 11.06
CA TYR A 147 3.12 1.16 11.81
C TYR A 147 2.92 1.29 13.32
N GLU A 148 3.15 2.47 13.88
CA GLU A 148 3.00 2.74 15.32
C GLU A 148 1.53 2.75 15.79
N GLN A 149 0.58 2.95 14.86
CA GLN A 149 -0.85 2.79 15.08
C GLN A 149 -1.33 1.33 14.91
N ASN A 150 -0.42 0.36 14.92
CA ASN A 150 -0.66 -1.06 14.67
C ASN A 150 -1.06 -1.40 13.22
N GLY A 151 -0.82 -0.52 12.27
CA GLY A 151 -1.00 -0.78 10.85
C GLY A 151 0.12 -1.64 10.26
N VAL A 152 -0.10 -2.12 9.04
CA VAL A 152 0.84 -2.95 8.28
C VAL A 152 1.69 -2.08 7.37
N VAL A 153 3.01 -2.31 7.32
CA VAL A 153 3.92 -1.76 6.31
C VAL A 153 4.32 -2.88 5.38
N ALA A 154 4.11 -2.68 4.08
CA ALA A 154 4.44 -3.68 3.07
C ALA A 154 5.23 -3.07 1.91
N ALA A 155 6.03 -3.90 1.23
CA ALA A 155 6.79 -3.49 0.05
C ALA A 155 7.10 -4.70 -0.84
N VAL A 156 7.35 -4.47 -2.13
CA VAL A 156 7.72 -5.53 -3.07
C VAL A 156 8.80 -5.06 -4.04
N CYS A 157 9.67 -5.99 -4.46
CA CYS A 157 10.71 -5.76 -5.48
C CYS A 157 11.68 -4.64 -5.07
N HIS A 158 11.66 -3.48 -5.75
CA HIS A 158 12.41 -2.28 -5.37
C HIS A 158 11.67 -1.37 -4.37
N GLY A 159 10.40 -1.64 -4.08
CA GLY A 159 9.61 -0.90 -3.08
C GLY A 159 10.27 -0.79 -1.70
N PRO A 160 10.99 -1.83 -1.19
CA PRO A 160 11.73 -1.75 0.07
C PRO A 160 12.80 -0.65 0.13
N ALA A 161 13.17 -0.01 -1.00
CA ALA A 161 14.00 1.19 -1.00
C ALA A 161 13.36 2.31 -0.15
N GLY A 162 12.03 2.42 -0.15
CA GLY A 162 11.30 3.35 0.70
C GLY A 162 11.36 3.02 2.20
N LEU A 163 11.78 1.80 2.58
CA LEU A 163 11.87 1.37 3.97
C LEU A 163 13.20 1.74 4.64
N VAL A 164 14.26 1.98 3.85
CA VAL A 164 15.65 2.09 4.35
C VAL A 164 15.85 3.21 5.36
N ASN A 165 15.04 4.27 5.30
CA ASN A 165 15.17 5.43 6.18
C ASN A 165 13.95 5.67 7.10
N ILE A 166 12.99 4.74 7.15
CA ILE A 166 11.87 4.86 8.09
C ILE A 166 12.38 4.70 9.52
N LYS A 167 12.24 5.76 10.31
CA LYS A 167 12.56 5.76 11.74
C LYS A 167 11.29 5.80 12.58
N LEU A 168 11.22 4.93 13.57
CA LEU A 168 10.17 4.91 14.58
C LEU A 168 10.40 5.97 15.65
N SER A 169 9.41 6.26 16.47
CA SER A 169 9.47 7.24 17.56
C SER A 169 10.59 6.97 18.58
N ASN A 170 11.03 5.72 18.71
CA ASN A 170 12.16 5.32 19.54
C ASN A 170 13.54 5.57 18.90
N GLY A 171 13.58 6.16 17.69
CA GLY A 171 14.79 6.50 16.93
C GLY A 171 15.41 5.33 16.16
N LYS A 172 14.91 4.11 16.29
CA LYS A 172 15.39 2.95 15.54
C LYS A 172 14.78 2.90 14.13
N TYR A 173 15.50 2.28 13.20
CA TYR A 173 14.92 1.98 11.90
C TYR A 173 13.80 0.95 12.03
N LEU A 174 12.73 1.12 11.26
CA LEU A 174 11.60 0.18 11.22
C LEU A 174 12.07 -1.26 10.98
N ILE A 175 13.05 -1.43 10.11
CA ILE A 175 13.55 -2.74 9.68
C ILE A 175 14.65 -3.32 10.57
N ASP A 176 15.14 -2.58 11.58
CA ASP A 176 16.21 -3.03 12.46
C ASP A 176 15.81 -4.31 13.22
N GLY A 177 16.57 -5.39 12.99
CA GLY A 177 16.35 -6.72 13.54
C GLY A 177 15.18 -7.49 12.94
N LYS A 178 14.47 -6.97 11.93
CA LYS A 178 13.34 -7.67 11.30
C LYS A 178 13.79 -8.46 10.08
N LYS A 179 13.13 -9.61 9.89
CA LYS A 179 13.22 -10.38 8.66
C LYS A 179 12.48 -9.66 7.54
N LEU A 180 13.13 -9.59 6.38
CA LEU A 180 12.57 -8.96 5.19
C LEU A 180 13.29 -9.43 3.93
N ASN A 181 12.74 -9.08 2.79
CA ASN A 181 13.40 -9.22 1.50
C ASN A 181 13.11 -8.01 0.60
N GLY A 182 13.58 -8.09 -0.62
CA GLY A 182 13.42 -7.15 -1.70
C GLY A 182 14.19 -7.66 -2.90
N PHE A 183 14.26 -6.86 -3.96
CA PHE A 183 15.01 -7.21 -5.16
C PHE A 183 16.48 -7.47 -4.80
N THR A 184 16.98 -8.63 -5.21
CA THR A 184 18.30 -9.11 -4.77
C THR A 184 19.42 -8.54 -5.63
N ASN A 185 20.65 -8.56 -5.09
CA ASN A 185 21.84 -8.21 -5.87
C ASN A 185 22.02 -9.12 -7.09
N GLU A 186 21.61 -10.38 -6.97
CA GLU A 186 21.66 -11.34 -8.07
C GLU A 186 20.65 -10.97 -9.18
N GLU A 187 19.41 -10.65 -8.81
CA GLU A 187 18.39 -10.17 -9.76
C GLU A 187 18.82 -8.87 -10.42
N GLU A 188 19.43 -7.92 -9.66
CA GLU A 188 19.95 -6.66 -10.20
C GLU A 188 21.11 -6.90 -11.22
N THR A 189 21.91 -7.94 -10.98
CA THR A 189 22.97 -8.37 -11.92
C THR A 189 22.37 -8.98 -13.18
N ILE A 190 21.34 -9.81 -13.05
CA ILE A 190 20.65 -10.44 -14.19
C ILE A 190 20.03 -9.41 -15.11
N VAL A 191 19.42 -8.35 -14.56
CA VAL A 191 18.84 -7.26 -15.37
C VAL A 191 19.88 -6.25 -15.85
N GLY A 192 21.16 -6.39 -15.45
CA GLY A 192 22.27 -5.56 -15.92
C GLY A 192 22.32 -4.15 -15.32
N LEU A 193 21.66 -3.91 -14.19
CA LEU A 193 21.51 -2.58 -13.61
C LEU A 193 22.33 -2.33 -12.33
N THR A 194 23.19 -3.29 -11.94
CA THR A 194 24.06 -3.20 -10.74
C THR A 194 24.83 -1.89 -10.64
N ASN A 195 25.31 -1.34 -11.78
CA ASN A 195 26.08 -0.10 -11.84
C ASN A 195 25.22 1.13 -12.22
N VAL A 196 23.92 0.96 -12.34
CA VAL A 196 22.97 2.01 -12.73
C VAL A 196 22.17 2.52 -11.53
N VAL A 197 21.69 1.59 -10.69
CA VAL A 197 20.96 1.95 -9.47
C VAL A 197 21.85 2.74 -8.50
N PRO A 198 21.28 3.69 -7.72
CA PRO A 198 22.08 4.55 -6.85
C PRO A 198 22.78 3.78 -5.71
N PHE A 199 22.27 2.62 -5.35
CA PHE A 199 22.84 1.68 -4.39
C PHE A 199 22.23 0.28 -4.61
N LEU A 200 22.88 -0.76 -4.10
CA LEU A 200 22.33 -2.10 -4.08
C LEU A 200 21.34 -2.25 -2.93
N LEU A 201 20.08 -2.55 -3.25
CA LEU A 201 18.98 -2.57 -2.28
C LEU A 201 19.20 -3.60 -1.17
N GLU A 202 19.59 -4.84 -1.52
CA GLU A 202 19.88 -5.91 -0.57
C GLU A 202 20.94 -5.46 0.46
N ASP A 203 22.00 -4.78 0.00
CA ASP A 203 23.09 -4.32 0.86
C ASP A 203 22.64 -3.19 1.79
N GLU A 204 21.89 -2.23 1.29
CA GLU A 204 21.42 -1.11 2.11
C GLU A 204 20.41 -1.56 3.18
N LEU A 205 19.51 -2.51 2.86
CA LEU A 205 18.58 -3.10 3.82
C LEU A 205 19.33 -3.83 4.95
N LYS A 206 20.37 -4.62 4.62
CA LYS A 206 21.24 -5.26 5.61
C LYS A 206 22.00 -4.24 6.47
N LYS A 207 22.51 -3.20 5.86
CA LYS A 207 23.23 -2.12 6.55
C LYS A 207 22.33 -1.37 7.55
N ARG A 208 21.02 -1.29 7.31
CA ARG A 208 20.01 -0.72 8.21
C ARG A 208 19.55 -1.69 9.31
N GLY A 209 20.17 -2.87 9.41
CA GLY A 209 19.89 -3.85 10.45
C GLY A 209 18.86 -4.90 10.05
N GLY A 210 18.39 -4.89 8.81
CA GLY A 210 17.45 -5.91 8.31
C GLY A 210 18.07 -7.30 8.21
N VAL A 211 17.34 -8.32 8.64
CA VAL A 211 17.69 -9.73 8.47
C VAL A 211 17.16 -10.17 7.11
N PHE A 212 18.00 -10.03 6.08
CA PHE A 212 17.59 -10.26 4.70
C PHE A 212 17.48 -11.74 4.39
N GLU A 213 16.32 -12.18 3.91
CA GLU A 213 16.05 -13.53 3.42
C GLU A 213 15.85 -13.49 1.89
N LYS A 214 16.28 -14.50 1.16
CA LYS A 214 16.09 -14.59 -0.29
C LYS A 214 15.86 -16.00 -0.79
N SER A 215 15.18 -16.11 -1.91
CA SER A 215 15.07 -17.31 -2.73
C SER A 215 15.86 -17.16 -4.03
N GLU A 216 15.84 -18.20 -4.85
CA GLU A 216 16.33 -18.12 -6.23
C GLU A 216 15.67 -16.96 -6.99
N PRO A 217 16.38 -16.32 -7.94
CA PRO A 217 15.84 -15.24 -8.76
C PRO A 217 14.50 -15.59 -9.41
N TRP A 218 13.61 -14.62 -9.46
CA TRP A 218 12.28 -14.71 -10.10
C TRP A 218 11.33 -15.75 -9.48
N LYS A 219 11.66 -16.32 -8.32
CA LYS A 219 10.74 -17.15 -7.55
C LYS A 219 9.90 -16.29 -6.62
N VAL A 220 8.65 -16.69 -6.45
CA VAL A 220 7.77 -16.10 -5.44
C VAL A 220 8.40 -16.30 -4.06
N HIS A 221 8.64 -15.20 -3.36
CA HIS A 221 9.16 -15.24 -2.00
C HIS A 221 8.66 -14.03 -1.21
N VAL A 222 7.84 -14.29 -0.19
CA VAL A 222 7.29 -13.28 0.72
C VAL A 222 7.78 -13.56 2.13
N VAL A 223 8.23 -12.52 2.80
CA VAL A 223 8.64 -12.54 4.20
C VAL A 223 7.69 -11.67 5.00
N SER A 224 7.20 -12.22 6.12
CA SER A 224 6.39 -11.47 7.08
C SER A 224 7.04 -11.54 8.46
N ASP A 225 7.30 -10.39 9.05
CA ASP A 225 7.80 -10.29 10.42
C ASP A 225 7.00 -9.23 11.18
N GLN A 226 6.21 -9.69 12.15
CA GLN A 226 5.22 -8.86 12.84
C GLN A 226 4.25 -8.23 11.81
N ARG A 227 4.27 -6.90 11.67
CA ARG A 227 3.43 -6.15 10.72
C ARG A 227 4.24 -5.56 9.55
N LEU A 228 5.42 -6.11 9.30
CA LEU A 228 6.21 -5.86 8.10
C LEU A 228 6.03 -7.02 7.12
N VAL A 229 5.63 -6.71 5.89
CA VAL A 229 5.43 -7.70 4.80
C VAL A 229 6.28 -7.27 3.61
N THR A 230 7.16 -8.14 3.13
CA THR A 230 7.97 -7.83 1.95
C THR A 230 7.96 -8.96 0.94
N GLY A 231 8.03 -8.63 -0.34
CA GLY A 231 8.14 -9.55 -1.46
C GLY A 231 9.40 -9.29 -2.28
N GLN A 232 10.07 -10.35 -2.74
CA GLN A 232 11.38 -10.25 -3.36
C GLN A 232 11.36 -9.56 -4.74
N ASN A 233 10.36 -9.84 -5.55
CA ASN A 233 10.32 -9.51 -6.98
C ASN A 233 8.87 -9.38 -7.47
N PRO A 234 8.62 -9.00 -8.75
CA PRO A 234 7.27 -8.85 -9.28
C PRO A 234 6.40 -10.10 -9.18
N GLN A 235 7.01 -11.30 -9.24
CA GLN A 235 6.30 -12.57 -9.10
C GLN A 235 5.66 -12.76 -7.72
N SER A 236 6.16 -12.02 -6.72
CA SER A 236 5.64 -12.06 -5.34
C SER A 236 4.45 -11.14 -5.08
N ALA A 237 4.02 -10.34 -6.07
CA ALA A 237 3.06 -9.25 -5.87
C ALA A 237 1.69 -9.71 -5.35
N THR A 238 1.15 -10.81 -5.89
CA THR A 238 -0.14 -11.37 -5.44
C THR A 238 -0.05 -11.83 -3.99
N GLU A 239 0.98 -12.58 -3.66
CA GLU A 239 1.22 -13.14 -2.33
C GLU A 239 1.51 -12.05 -1.29
N VAL A 240 2.12 -10.93 -1.69
CA VAL A 240 2.22 -9.74 -0.82
C VAL A 240 0.83 -9.19 -0.49
N GLY A 241 -0.07 -9.10 -1.47
CA GLY A 241 -1.47 -8.73 -1.24
C GLY A 241 -2.17 -9.67 -0.24
N GLU A 242 -1.99 -10.98 -0.40
CA GLU A 242 -2.55 -11.99 0.51
C GLU A 242 -1.94 -11.89 1.92
N ALA A 243 -0.63 -11.62 2.03
CA ALA A 243 0.04 -11.46 3.31
C ALA A 243 -0.40 -10.18 4.04
N ILE A 244 -0.60 -9.06 3.32
CA ILE A 244 -1.18 -7.83 3.89
C ILE A 244 -2.58 -8.13 4.44
N LYS A 245 -3.45 -8.77 3.63
CA LYS A 245 -4.81 -9.18 4.04
C LYS A 245 -4.80 -10.07 5.27
N ALA A 246 -3.84 -10.99 5.38
CA ALA A 246 -3.69 -11.86 6.52
C ALA A 246 -3.25 -11.10 7.78
N ALA A 247 -2.33 -10.14 7.64
CA ALA A 247 -1.81 -9.32 8.75
C ALA A 247 -2.83 -8.30 9.29
N LEU A 248 -3.89 -7.99 8.53
CA LEU A 248 -4.97 -7.07 8.91
C LEU A 248 -6.16 -7.75 9.59
N LYS A 249 -6.18 -9.08 9.71
CA LYS A 249 -7.21 -9.85 10.41
C LYS A 249 -6.92 -9.94 11.91
#